data_d117a88b04e9cffe26a5b390d9756472
#
_entry.id   d117a88b04e9cffe26a5b390d9756472
#
_cell.length_a   1.000
_cell.length_b   1.000
_cell.length_c   1.000
_cell.angle_alpha   90.00
_cell.angle_beta   90.00
_cell.angle_gamma   90.00
#
_symmetry.space_group_name_H-M   'P 1'
#
loop_
_entity.id
_entity.type
_entity.pdbx_description
1 polymer ?
#
loop_
_entity_poly.entity_id
_entity_poly.type
_entity_poly.pdbx_seq_one_letter_code
_entity_poly.pdbx_strand_id
1 'polypeptide(L)'
;MSRPALASAKRVVVKVGTHVVARDDGGVALGRVGQLVEAVAELSTAGREVLLVSSGAVGLGMRRLGFDRKPTSRYDQRACAAAGQGELMGLYDGLFARVGLVAAQVLLTEDDFHHRARSVALAATLERLLARRAVPVLNENDAVSPDLRAIFGDNDRLAALVASHVDADALVLLSDVDGVFDRPPSEPGARRLSTWTDQPVQIGAPSRGGRGGMGAKIEAAQVAARSGVHTVIASGRALGALGAVLAGDDVGTLFPAHRDAPSRRRRWIAFGTASQGALHINRGARDALVDRQASLLAPGVVKVDGHFPSGAVLRIVHDDCELGRGVCKHSRTEVDEAIASEQRGRPLLHRDDLVLHADPLREPT
;
A
#
# COMPACT_ATOMS: atom_id res chain seq x y z
N MET A 1 16.89 -8.51 14.85
CA MET A 1 16.90 -7.27 15.69
C MET A 1 15.67 -6.37 15.50
N SER A 2 14.79 -6.62 14.57
CA SER A 2 13.66 -5.73 14.24
C SER A 2 12.31 -6.06 14.88
N ARG A 3 12.13 -7.25 15.48
CA ARG A 3 10.89 -7.59 16.20
C ARG A 3 10.69 -6.76 17.49
N PRO A 4 11.71 -6.39 18.29
CA PRO A 4 11.53 -5.43 19.38
C PRO A 4 11.01 -4.05 18.94
N ALA A 5 11.28 -3.63 17.70
CA ALA A 5 10.73 -2.39 17.15
C ALA A 5 9.20 -2.42 17.02
N LEU A 6 8.59 -3.60 16.80
CA LEU A 6 7.14 -3.75 16.77
C LEU A 6 6.51 -3.50 18.14
N ALA A 7 7.20 -3.89 19.22
CA ALA A 7 6.74 -3.67 20.58
C ALA A 7 6.72 -2.17 20.95
N SER A 8 7.58 -1.36 20.35
CA SER A 8 7.66 0.08 20.56
C SER A 8 6.88 0.91 19.53
N ALA A 9 6.22 0.26 18.54
CA ALA A 9 5.46 0.93 17.50
C ALA A 9 4.32 1.75 18.09
N LYS A 10 4.24 3.04 17.76
CA LYS A 10 3.20 3.96 18.23
C LYS A 10 2.05 4.04 17.26
N ARG A 11 2.33 4.12 15.96
CA ARG A 11 1.31 4.19 14.90
C ARG A 11 1.35 2.90 14.10
N VAL A 12 0.22 2.20 14.07
CA VAL A 12 0.08 0.88 13.47
C VAL A 12 -1.04 0.89 12.43
N VAL A 13 -0.74 0.42 11.23
CA VAL A 13 -1.76 0.12 10.22
C VAL A 13 -2.01 -1.40 10.23
N VAL A 14 -3.27 -1.80 10.32
CA VAL A 14 -3.68 -3.20 10.30
C VAL A 14 -4.55 -3.44 9.07
N LYS A 15 -4.09 -4.25 8.14
CA LYS A 15 -4.90 -4.69 7.01
C LYS A 15 -5.62 -5.97 7.35
N VAL A 16 -6.90 -5.99 7.12
CA VAL A 16 -7.81 -7.10 7.44
C VAL A 16 -8.32 -7.73 6.14
N GLY A 17 -7.90 -8.96 5.86
CA GLY A 17 -8.31 -9.70 4.66
C GLY A 17 -9.76 -10.15 4.72
N THR A 18 -10.36 -10.44 3.56
CA THR A 18 -11.76 -10.90 3.45
C THR A 18 -12.03 -12.13 4.33
N HIS A 19 -11.10 -13.10 4.37
CA HIS A 19 -11.24 -14.31 5.17
C HIS A 19 -11.14 -14.08 6.70
N VAL A 20 -10.73 -12.89 7.14
CA VAL A 20 -10.79 -12.49 8.55
C VAL A 20 -12.19 -11.98 8.91
N VAL A 21 -12.80 -11.20 8.00
CA VAL A 21 -14.13 -10.59 8.19
C VAL A 21 -15.26 -11.56 7.88
N ALA A 22 -15.10 -12.39 6.86
CA ALA A 22 -16.11 -13.32 6.39
C ALA A 22 -15.73 -14.78 6.68
N ARG A 23 -16.72 -15.62 6.92
CA ARG A 23 -16.60 -17.08 6.96
C ARG A 23 -16.68 -17.66 5.55
N ASP A 24 -16.34 -18.94 5.44
CA ASP A 24 -16.37 -19.64 4.13
C ASP A 24 -17.81 -19.79 3.58
N ASP A 25 -18.83 -19.74 4.45
CA ASP A 25 -20.25 -19.73 4.12
C ASP A 25 -20.78 -18.33 3.71
N GLY A 26 -19.90 -17.33 3.58
CA GLY A 26 -20.22 -15.93 3.25
C GLY A 26 -20.80 -15.13 4.43
N GLY A 27 -21.02 -15.75 5.60
CA GLY A 27 -21.44 -15.05 6.80
C GLY A 27 -20.32 -14.22 7.45
N VAL A 28 -20.70 -13.28 8.32
CA VAL A 28 -19.74 -12.51 9.11
C VAL A 28 -19.03 -13.41 10.13
N ALA A 29 -17.71 -13.31 10.21
CA ALA A 29 -16.89 -13.98 11.22
C ALA A 29 -16.85 -13.15 12.51
N LEU A 30 -18.03 -12.98 13.15
CA LEU A 30 -18.22 -12.07 14.28
C LEU A 30 -17.19 -12.26 15.40
N GLY A 31 -16.85 -13.50 15.74
CA GLY A 31 -15.85 -13.79 16.77
C GLY A 31 -14.45 -13.26 16.40
N ARG A 32 -14.01 -13.41 15.13
CA ARG A 32 -12.72 -12.89 14.68
C ARG A 32 -12.70 -11.36 14.64
N VAL A 33 -13.79 -10.75 14.15
CA VAL A 33 -13.88 -9.28 14.12
C VAL A 33 -13.97 -8.70 15.53
N GLY A 34 -14.70 -9.35 16.44
CA GLY A 34 -14.78 -8.96 17.85
C GLY A 34 -13.40 -8.95 18.52
N GLN A 35 -12.63 -10.03 18.36
CA GLN A 35 -11.26 -10.11 18.90
C GLN A 35 -10.31 -9.08 18.30
N LEU A 36 -10.45 -8.78 17.00
CA LEU A 36 -9.68 -7.69 16.36
C LEU A 36 -10.02 -6.36 17.03
N VAL A 37 -11.31 -6.08 17.25
CA VAL A 37 -11.77 -4.83 17.89
C VAL A 37 -11.25 -4.74 19.33
N GLU A 38 -11.30 -5.80 20.11
CA GLU A 38 -10.73 -5.85 21.46
C GLU A 38 -9.21 -5.59 21.44
N ALA A 39 -8.45 -6.24 20.56
CA ALA A 39 -7.02 -6.01 20.41
C ALA A 39 -6.71 -4.54 20.02
N VAL A 40 -7.50 -3.94 19.13
CA VAL A 40 -7.37 -2.52 18.78
C VAL A 40 -7.67 -1.61 19.96
N ALA A 41 -8.67 -1.95 20.78
CA ALA A 41 -9.02 -1.20 21.99
C ALA A 41 -7.89 -1.25 23.04
N GLU A 42 -7.28 -2.42 23.24
CA GLU A 42 -6.12 -2.59 24.11
C GLU A 42 -4.93 -1.72 23.65
N LEU A 43 -4.62 -1.75 22.34
CA LEU A 43 -3.58 -0.93 21.74
C LEU A 43 -3.86 0.57 21.91
N SER A 44 -5.11 0.99 21.67
CA SER A 44 -5.52 2.39 21.84
C SER A 44 -5.42 2.83 23.30
N THR A 45 -5.78 1.95 24.25
CA THR A 45 -5.65 2.22 25.69
C THR A 45 -4.19 2.34 26.11
N ALA A 46 -3.31 1.55 25.49
CA ALA A 46 -1.86 1.65 25.66
C ALA A 46 -1.23 2.89 24.96
N GLY A 47 -2.05 3.79 24.39
CA GLY A 47 -1.59 5.02 23.76
C GLY A 47 -1.09 4.85 22.32
N ARG A 48 -1.36 3.72 21.68
CA ARG A 48 -1.03 3.50 20.26
C ARG A 48 -2.14 4.03 19.37
N GLU A 49 -1.77 4.54 18.21
CA GLU A 49 -2.66 4.97 17.14
C GLU A 49 -2.87 3.80 16.15
N VAL A 50 -4.10 3.40 15.92
CA VAL A 50 -4.41 2.27 15.04
C VAL A 50 -5.32 2.72 13.90
N LEU A 51 -4.93 2.37 12.66
CA LEU A 51 -5.74 2.51 11.46
C LEU A 51 -6.05 1.11 10.90
N LEU A 52 -7.30 0.87 10.52
CA LEU A 52 -7.70 -0.38 9.86
C LEU A 52 -7.86 -0.18 8.36
N VAL A 53 -7.32 -1.08 7.55
CA VAL A 53 -7.64 -1.20 6.12
C VAL A 53 -8.40 -2.50 5.93
N SER A 54 -9.71 -2.40 5.73
CA SER A 54 -10.57 -3.58 5.75
C SER A 54 -11.04 -4.00 4.37
N SER A 55 -11.01 -5.29 4.12
CA SER A 55 -11.68 -5.95 2.99
C SER A 55 -13.04 -6.52 3.43
N GLY A 56 -13.79 -7.12 2.49
CA GLY A 56 -15.01 -7.87 2.78
C GLY A 56 -16.31 -7.22 2.29
N ALA A 57 -16.29 -5.94 1.90
CA ALA A 57 -17.50 -5.24 1.43
C ALA A 57 -18.18 -5.97 0.25
N VAL A 58 -17.42 -6.39 -0.77
CA VAL A 58 -18.01 -7.13 -1.92
C VAL A 58 -18.68 -8.43 -1.46
N GLY A 59 -18.05 -9.20 -0.57
CA GLY A 59 -18.62 -10.47 -0.08
C GLY A 59 -19.91 -10.29 0.70
N LEU A 60 -19.97 -9.30 1.59
CA LEU A 60 -21.17 -8.95 2.35
C LEU A 60 -22.28 -8.46 1.40
N GLY A 61 -21.94 -7.62 0.42
CA GLY A 61 -22.91 -7.12 -0.55
C GLY A 61 -23.44 -8.19 -1.49
N MET A 62 -22.64 -9.17 -1.88
CA MET A 62 -23.12 -10.32 -2.66
C MET A 62 -24.29 -11.01 -1.95
N ARG A 63 -24.13 -11.29 -0.68
CA ARG A 63 -25.21 -11.91 0.13
C ARG A 63 -26.46 -11.02 0.18
N ARG A 64 -26.29 -9.70 0.38
CA ARG A 64 -27.43 -8.75 0.44
C ARG A 64 -28.19 -8.64 -0.88
N LEU A 65 -27.47 -8.77 -2.01
CA LEU A 65 -28.05 -8.68 -3.35
C LEU A 65 -28.43 -10.04 -3.94
N GLY A 66 -28.32 -11.14 -3.16
CA GLY A 66 -28.75 -12.47 -3.58
C GLY A 66 -27.81 -13.14 -4.60
N PHE A 67 -26.52 -12.81 -4.59
CA PHE A 67 -25.55 -13.50 -5.43
C PHE A 67 -24.94 -14.70 -4.70
N ASP A 68 -25.16 -15.91 -5.23
CA ASP A 68 -24.58 -17.15 -4.72
C ASP A 68 -23.08 -17.30 -5.07
N ARG A 69 -22.64 -16.61 -6.14
CA ARG A 69 -21.25 -16.64 -6.63
C ARG A 69 -20.78 -15.22 -6.95
N LYS A 70 -19.47 -15.03 -6.87
CA LYS A 70 -18.88 -13.74 -7.23
C LYS A 70 -19.24 -13.35 -8.67
N PRO A 71 -19.90 -12.20 -8.88
CA PRO A 71 -20.25 -11.75 -10.21
C PRO A 71 -19.03 -11.58 -11.10
N THR A 72 -19.15 -11.93 -12.36
CA THR A 72 -18.13 -11.66 -13.39
C THR A 72 -18.22 -10.22 -13.91
N SER A 73 -19.43 -9.65 -13.89
CA SER A 73 -19.69 -8.26 -14.25
C SER A 73 -19.04 -7.31 -13.23
N ARG A 74 -18.29 -6.34 -13.74
CA ARG A 74 -17.67 -5.29 -12.92
C ARG A 74 -18.70 -4.40 -12.24
N TYR A 75 -19.80 -4.11 -12.94
CA TYR A 75 -20.88 -3.29 -12.39
C TYR A 75 -21.57 -3.99 -11.24
N ASP A 76 -21.78 -5.31 -11.33
CA ASP A 76 -22.35 -6.09 -10.23
C ASP A 76 -21.37 -6.18 -9.04
N GLN A 77 -20.07 -6.29 -9.30
CA GLN A 77 -19.07 -6.24 -8.23
C GLN A 77 -19.08 -4.87 -7.52
N ARG A 78 -19.21 -3.76 -8.25
CA ARG A 78 -19.36 -2.42 -7.67
C ARG A 78 -20.65 -2.27 -6.88
N ALA A 79 -21.77 -2.77 -7.41
CA ALA A 79 -23.04 -2.79 -6.70
C ALA A 79 -22.94 -3.59 -5.40
N CYS A 80 -22.28 -4.76 -5.43
CA CYS A 80 -22.00 -5.55 -4.23
C CYS A 80 -21.13 -4.76 -3.25
N ALA A 81 -20.05 -4.11 -3.71
CA ALA A 81 -19.19 -3.30 -2.84
C ALA A 81 -19.98 -2.19 -2.15
N ALA A 82 -20.80 -1.45 -2.90
CA ALA A 82 -21.65 -0.37 -2.37
C ALA A 82 -22.66 -0.90 -1.32
N ALA A 83 -23.36 -2.00 -1.64
CA ALA A 83 -24.35 -2.60 -0.72
C ALA A 83 -23.71 -3.19 0.55
N GLY A 84 -22.51 -3.77 0.42
CA GLY A 84 -21.81 -4.41 1.54
C GLY A 84 -21.00 -3.46 2.39
N GLN A 85 -20.56 -2.31 1.85
CA GLN A 85 -19.77 -1.34 2.61
C GLN A 85 -20.54 -0.77 3.81
N GLY A 86 -21.83 -0.50 3.65
CA GLY A 86 -22.69 -0.07 4.76
C GLY A 86 -22.80 -1.12 5.88
N GLU A 87 -22.91 -2.41 5.51
CA GLU A 87 -22.95 -3.52 6.49
C GLU A 87 -21.60 -3.67 7.21
N LEU A 88 -20.51 -3.60 6.47
CA LEU A 88 -19.16 -3.67 7.03
C LEU A 88 -18.91 -2.54 8.03
N MET A 89 -19.30 -1.32 7.71
CA MET A 89 -19.14 -0.18 8.63
C MET A 89 -20.06 -0.28 9.82
N GLY A 90 -21.33 -0.70 9.65
CA GLY A 90 -22.24 -0.93 10.77
C GLY A 90 -21.73 -1.97 11.74
N LEU A 91 -21.03 -3.01 11.24
CA LEU A 91 -20.36 -4.01 12.07
C LEU A 91 -19.24 -3.39 12.91
N TYR A 92 -18.32 -2.65 12.28
CA TYR A 92 -17.22 -2.01 13.00
C TYR A 92 -17.71 -0.95 13.97
N ASP A 93 -18.63 -0.09 13.55
CA ASP A 93 -19.18 0.97 14.41
C ASP A 93 -19.85 0.38 15.66
N GLY A 94 -20.70 -0.65 15.47
CA GLY A 94 -21.36 -1.31 16.58
C GLY A 94 -20.42 -2.03 17.55
N LEU A 95 -19.32 -2.60 17.08
CA LEU A 95 -18.34 -3.27 17.93
C LEU A 95 -17.41 -2.27 18.62
N PHE A 96 -16.88 -1.26 17.92
CA PHE A 96 -16.03 -0.24 18.52
C PHE A 96 -16.76 0.62 19.55
N ALA A 97 -18.05 0.93 19.34
CA ALA A 97 -18.86 1.62 20.33
C ALA A 97 -18.93 0.87 21.66
N ARG A 98 -18.97 -0.47 21.64
CA ARG A 98 -19.00 -1.29 22.86
C ARG A 98 -17.71 -1.26 23.69
N VAL A 99 -16.58 -0.94 23.04
CA VAL A 99 -15.29 -0.79 23.70
C VAL A 99 -14.89 0.69 23.87
N GLY A 100 -15.83 1.62 23.69
CA GLY A 100 -15.65 3.04 23.92
C GLY A 100 -14.81 3.77 22.87
N LEU A 101 -14.70 3.21 21.67
CA LEU A 101 -14.00 3.80 20.53
C LEU A 101 -14.98 4.20 19.42
N VAL A 102 -14.56 5.17 18.60
CA VAL A 102 -15.31 5.62 17.43
C VAL A 102 -14.67 5.07 16.17
N ALA A 103 -15.43 4.34 15.33
CA ALA A 103 -15.00 3.97 14.00
C ALA A 103 -15.27 5.13 13.03
N ALA A 104 -14.28 5.52 12.23
CA ALA A 104 -14.43 6.58 11.23
C ALA A 104 -14.17 6.04 9.83
N GLN A 105 -15.21 5.99 8.99
CA GLN A 105 -15.08 5.52 7.61
C GLN A 105 -14.28 6.49 6.75
N VAL A 106 -13.31 5.95 6.00
CA VAL A 106 -12.54 6.68 4.99
C VAL A 106 -12.47 5.83 3.72
N LEU A 107 -13.17 6.26 2.68
CA LEU A 107 -13.13 5.57 1.37
C LEU A 107 -12.15 6.29 0.46
N LEU A 108 -11.25 5.53 -0.15
CA LEU A 108 -10.13 6.03 -0.94
C LEU A 108 -10.16 5.47 -2.35
N THR A 109 -9.70 6.30 -3.27
CA THR A 109 -9.32 5.90 -4.62
C THR A 109 -7.83 6.12 -4.81
N GLU A 110 -7.27 5.59 -5.87
CA GLU A 110 -5.87 5.83 -6.24
C GLU A 110 -5.57 7.32 -6.43
N ASP A 111 -6.52 8.08 -6.97
CA ASP A 111 -6.41 9.52 -7.18
C ASP A 111 -6.17 10.31 -5.90
N ASP A 112 -6.62 9.81 -4.74
CA ASP A 112 -6.44 10.48 -3.46
C ASP A 112 -4.97 10.48 -2.99
N PHE A 113 -4.17 9.55 -3.53
CA PHE A 113 -2.72 9.53 -3.33
C PHE A 113 -1.97 10.28 -4.45
N HIS A 114 -2.48 10.23 -5.69
CA HIS A 114 -1.83 10.82 -6.86
C HIS A 114 -1.87 12.34 -6.86
N HIS A 115 -3.01 12.93 -6.49
CA HIS A 115 -3.17 14.38 -6.46
C HIS A 115 -2.68 14.97 -5.15
N ARG A 116 -1.61 15.78 -5.20
CA ARG A 116 -0.98 16.37 -4.02
C ARG A 116 -1.98 17.04 -3.05
N ALA A 117 -2.95 17.80 -3.57
CA ALA A 117 -3.94 18.47 -2.71
C ALA A 117 -4.82 17.47 -1.96
N ARG A 118 -5.28 16.40 -2.63
CA ARG A 118 -6.07 15.32 -2.00
C ARG A 118 -5.23 14.56 -0.99
N SER A 119 -4.00 14.22 -1.34
CA SER A 119 -3.05 13.53 -0.50
C SER A 119 -2.76 14.30 0.80
N VAL A 120 -2.58 15.62 0.73
CA VAL A 120 -2.40 16.47 1.91
C VAL A 120 -3.66 16.53 2.75
N ALA A 121 -4.85 16.68 2.13
CA ALA A 121 -6.13 16.69 2.83
C ALA A 121 -6.41 15.35 3.54
N LEU A 122 -6.12 14.22 2.87
CA LEU A 122 -6.23 12.89 3.46
C LEU A 122 -5.35 12.76 4.70
N ALA A 123 -4.06 13.13 4.62
CA ALA A 123 -3.16 13.09 5.75
C ALA A 123 -3.69 13.93 6.92
N ALA A 124 -4.12 15.16 6.66
CA ALA A 124 -4.67 16.05 7.69
C ALA A 124 -5.93 15.47 8.35
N THR A 125 -6.80 14.82 7.57
CA THR A 125 -8.02 14.17 8.08
C THR A 125 -7.66 13.00 8.99
N LEU A 126 -6.75 12.10 8.55
CA LEU A 126 -6.32 10.97 9.36
C LEU A 126 -5.65 11.41 10.66
N GLU A 127 -4.77 12.42 10.62
CA GLU A 127 -4.15 12.98 11.82
C GLU A 127 -5.19 13.54 12.81
N ARG A 128 -6.25 14.19 12.32
CA ARG A 128 -7.32 14.71 13.18
C ARG A 128 -8.17 13.60 13.82
N LEU A 129 -8.42 12.52 13.08
CA LEU A 129 -9.13 11.36 13.62
C LEU A 129 -8.30 10.69 14.72
N LEU A 130 -7.01 10.43 14.46
CA LEU A 130 -6.09 9.83 15.43
C LEU A 130 -5.94 10.69 16.70
N ALA A 131 -5.79 12.02 16.54
CA ALA A 131 -5.74 12.96 17.68
C ALA A 131 -7.01 12.94 18.54
N ARG A 132 -8.15 12.50 18.00
CA ARG A 132 -9.42 12.29 18.71
C ARG A 132 -9.60 10.86 19.20
N ARG A 133 -8.59 10.01 19.07
CA ARG A 133 -8.64 8.58 19.42
C ARG A 133 -9.73 7.80 18.68
N ALA A 134 -10.15 8.31 17.51
CA ALA A 134 -11.00 7.55 16.60
C ALA A 134 -10.14 6.54 15.82
N VAL A 135 -10.74 5.40 15.46
CA VAL A 135 -10.11 4.38 14.62
C VAL A 135 -10.55 4.60 13.17
N PRO A 136 -9.66 5.11 12.28
CA PRO A 136 -9.99 5.21 10.87
C PRO A 136 -10.13 3.80 10.29
N VAL A 137 -11.28 3.52 9.66
CA VAL A 137 -11.56 2.27 8.91
C VAL A 137 -11.55 2.63 7.43
N LEU A 138 -10.46 2.30 6.77
CA LEU A 138 -10.20 2.63 5.38
C LEU A 138 -10.59 1.45 4.47
N ASN A 139 -11.11 1.76 3.30
CA ASN A 139 -11.33 0.79 2.23
C ASN A 139 -11.22 1.48 0.87
N GLU A 140 -11.06 0.69 -0.21
CA GLU A 140 -11.19 1.21 -1.56
C GLU A 140 -12.63 1.66 -1.81
N ASN A 141 -12.81 2.80 -2.51
CA ASN A 141 -14.10 3.23 -3.01
C ASN A 141 -14.44 2.49 -4.32
N ASP A 142 -14.66 1.19 -4.21
CA ASP A 142 -14.98 0.31 -5.33
C ASP A 142 -16.15 0.81 -6.20
N ALA A 143 -17.07 1.60 -5.62
CA ALA A 143 -18.27 2.07 -6.33
C ALA A 143 -17.92 3.03 -7.47
N VAL A 144 -16.87 3.81 -7.34
CA VAL A 144 -16.45 4.85 -8.30
C VAL A 144 -15.06 4.66 -8.88
N SER A 145 -14.32 3.65 -8.45
CA SER A 145 -12.97 3.35 -8.95
C SER A 145 -13.01 3.11 -10.46
N PRO A 146 -12.29 3.91 -11.28
CA PRO A 146 -12.47 3.93 -12.74
C PRO A 146 -12.01 2.64 -13.41
N ASP A 147 -11.02 1.95 -12.86
CA ASP A 147 -10.50 0.72 -13.44
C ASP A 147 -10.32 -0.38 -12.40
N LEU A 148 -10.93 -1.56 -12.65
CA LEU A 148 -10.70 -2.77 -11.83
C LEU A 148 -9.34 -3.43 -12.11
N ARG A 149 -8.58 -2.93 -13.08
CA ARG A 149 -7.16 -3.19 -13.24
C ARG A 149 -6.30 -2.15 -12.52
N ALA A 150 -6.94 -1.15 -11.89
CA ALA A 150 -6.28 -0.10 -11.15
C ALA A 150 -5.42 -0.71 -10.03
N ILE A 151 -4.38 -0.02 -9.74
CA ILE A 151 -3.21 -0.31 -8.90
C ILE A 151 -3.53 -0.94 -7.54
N PHE A 152 -4.72 -0.74 -6.99
CA PHE A 152 -5.19 -1.36 -5.74
C PHE A 152 -5.90 -2.72 -5.93
N GLY A 153 -5.65 -3.48 -6.96
CA GLY A 153 -6.29 -4.80 -7.12
C GLY A 153 -6.38 -5.64 -5.83
N ASP A 154 -5.76 -5.15 -4.75
CA ASP A 154 -5.79 -5.70 -3.39
C ASP A 154 -5.58 -4.60 -2.33
N ASN A 155 -6.34 -4.66 -1.24
CA ASN A 155 -6.17 -3.78 -0.07
C ASN A 155 -4.80 -3.92 0.62
N ASP A 156 -3.96 -4.90 0.26
CA ASP A 156 -2.58 -5.01 0.75
C ASP A 156 -1.75 -3.81 0.27
N ARG A 157 -1.86 -3.46 -1.03
CA ARG A 157 -1.21 -2.28 -1.59
C ARG A 157 -1.77 -0.98 -1.01
N LEU A 158 -3.10 -0.87 -0.88
CA LEU A 158 -3.73 0.29 -0.21
C LEU A 158 -3.16 0.47 1.19
N ALA A 159 -3.04 -0.62 1.97
CA ALA A 159 -2.50 -0.57 3.33
C ALA A 159 -1.03 -0.13 3.36
N ALA A 160 -0.21 -0.59 2.42
CA ALA A 160 1.18 -0.16 2.30
C ALA A 160 1.30 1.35 1.99
N LEU A 161 0.45 1.86 1.09
CA LEU A 161 0.39 3.29 0.78
C LEU A 161 -0.10 4.11 1.96
N VAL A 162 -1.16 3.68 2.64
CA VAL A 162 -1.65 4.34 3.86
C VAL A 162 -0.55 4.36 4.92
N ALA A 163 0.10 3.23 5.20
CA ALA A 163 1.17 3.14 6.20
C ALA A 163 2.33 4.09 5.86
N SER A 164 2.76 4.13 4.61
CA SER A 164 3.77 5.08 4.13
C SER A 164 3.31 6.53 4.26
N HIS A 165 2.03 6.80 4.01
CA HIS A 165 1.45 8.15 3.98
C HIS A 165 1.28 8.77 5.36
N VAL A 166 0.95 7.95 6.38
CA VAL A 166 0.78 8.38 7.76
C VAL A 166 2.03 8.22 8.62
N ASP A 167 3.19 7.91 8.02
CA ASP A 167 4.44 7.61 8.74
C ASP A 167 4.24 6.56 9.86
N ALA A 168 3.58 5.44 9.50
CA ALA A 168 3.37 4.36 10.46
C ALA A 168 4.68 3.68 10.84
N ASP A 169 4.79 3.26 12.10
CA ASP A 169 5.92 2.47 12.59
C ASP A 169 5.81 1.01 12.16
N ALA A 170 4.56 0.50 12.08
CA ALA A 170 4.29 -0.87 11.72
C ALA A 170 3.07 -1.01 10.80
N LEU A 171 3.13 -1.99 9.89
CA LEU A 171 2.03 -2.50 9.09
C LEU A 171 1.86 -4.00 9.38
N VAL A 172 0.65 -4.42 9.74
CA VAL A 172 0.32 -5.83 9.94
C VAL A 172 -0.70 -6.25 8.88
N LEU A 173 -0.29 -7.16 7.98
CA LEU A 173 -1.14 -7.74 6.95
C LEU A 173 -1.76 -9.04 7.47
N LEU A 174 -2.97 -8.95 8.03
CA LEU A 174 -3.71 -10.12 8.50
C LEU A 174 -4.41 -10.82 7.32
N SER A 175 -4.07 -12.08 7.14
CA SER A 175 -4.50 -12.92 6.01
C SER A 175 -4.95 -14.30 6.49
N ASP A 176 -5.23 -15.20 5.56
CA ASP A 176 -5.55 -16.61 5.79
C ASP A 176 -4.31 -17.52 5.89
N VAL A 177 -3.12 -16.93 5.77
CA VAL A 177 -1.83 -17.63 5.80
C VAL A 177 -1.00 -17.20 7.00
N ASP A 178 -0.18 -18.12 7.53
CA ASP A 178 0.64 -17.87 8.73
C ASP A 178 1.89 -17.03 8.47
N GLY A 179 2.13 -16.68 7.21
CA GLY A 179 3.30 -15.90 6.77
C GLY A 179 3.77 -16.35 5.39
N VAL A 180 4.97 -15.96 5.03
CA VAL A 180 5.65 -16.42 3.80
C VAL A 180 6.41 -17.71 4.10
N PHE A 181 6.31 -18.69 3.19
CA PHE A 181 7.03 -19.95 3.27
C PHE A 181 8.10 -20.04 2.18
N ASP A 182 9.13 -20.82 2.42
CA ASP A 182 10.22 -21.09 1.45
C ASP A 182 9.71 -21.82 0.18
N ARG A 183 8.59 -22.53 0.29
CA ARG A 183 7.87 -23.25 -0.77
C ARG A 183 6.37 -23.31 -0.44
N PRO A 184 5.49 -23.78 -1.33
CA PRO A 184 4.06 -23.89 -1.05
C PRO A 184 3.79 -24.63 0.27
N PRO A 185 2.91 -24.11 1.16
CA PRO A 185 2.63 -24.75 2.45
C PRO A 185 2.08 -26.18 2.37
N SER A 186 1.53 -26.57 1.20
CA SER A 186 1.05 -27.93 0.94
C SER A 186 2.16 -28.94 0.67
N GLU A 187 3.38 -28.48 0.46
CA GLU A 187 4.53 -29.35 0.18
C GLU A 187 5.19 -29.83 1.49
N PRO A 188 5.62 -31.12 1.53
CA PRO A 188 6.32 -31.63 2.69
C PRO A 188 7.60 -30.83 2.99
N GLY A 189 7.79 -30.49 4.26
CA GLY A 189 8.99 -29.76 4.71
C GLY A 189 8.93 -28.25 4.46
N ALA A 190 7.81 -27.69 4.03
CA ALA A 190 7.62 -26.25 3.93
C ALA A 190 7.88 -25.55 5.29
N ARG A 191 8.68 -24.49 5.28
CA ARG A 191 9.03 -23.73 6.51
C ARG A 191 8.63 -22.29 6.35
N ARG A 192 7.94 -21.76 7.38
CA ARG A 192 7.65 -20.32 7.47
C ARG A 192 8.96 -19.54 7.65
N LEU A 193 9.12 -18.49 6.87
CA LEU A 193 10.22 -17.54 7.04
C LEU A 193 9.89 -16.60 8.21
N SER A 194 10.71 -16.59 9.25
CA SER A 194 10.55 -15.64 10.36
C SER A 194 10.81 -14.20 9.92
N THR A 195 11.79 -14.00 9.04
CA THR A 195 12.15 -12.69 8.50
C THR A 195 12.39 -12.81 6.99
N TRP A 196 11.93 -11.83 6.24
CA TRP A 196 12.16 -11.71 4.80
C TRP A 196 13.58 -11.18 4.53
N THR A 197 14.30 -11.83 3.61
CA THR A 197 15.70 -11.51 3.25
C THR A 197 15.91 -11.41 1.74
N ASP A 198 14.86 -11.06 0.97
CA ASP A 198 14.89 -10.95 -0.50
C ASP A 198 15.34 -12.23 -1.22
N GLN A 199 15.15 -13.40 -0.60
CA GLN A 199 15.43 -14.68 -1.23
C GLN A 199 14.33 -15.05 -2.22
N PRO A 200 14.68 -15.70 -3.35
CA PRO A 200 13.68 -16.26 -4.25
C PRO A 200 12.86 -17.32 -3.52
N VAL A 201 11.54 -17.13 -3.48
CA VAL A 201 10.60 -18.10 -2.90
C VAL A 201 9.71 -18.66 -4.00
N GLN A 202 9.35 -19.93 -3.90
CA GLN A 202 8.37 -20.54 -4.80
C GLN A 202 6.97 -20.11 -4.35
N ILE A 203 6.39 -19.17 -5.08
CA ILE A 203 5.04 -18.68 -4.79
C ILE A 203 4.03 -19.66 -5.39
N GLY A 204 3.21 -20.29 -4.55
CA GLY A 204 2.10 -21.13 -4.99
C GLY A 204 1.01 -20.36 -5.73
N ALA A 205 0.09 -21.07 -6.38
CA ALA A 205 -1.06 -20.49 -7.04
C ALA A 205 -1.92 -19.64 -6.07
N PRO A 206 -2.57 -18.54 -6.55
CA PRO A 206 -3.44 -17.71 -5.71
C PRO A 206 -4.54 -18.53 -5.04
N SER A 207 -4.88 -18.21 -3.78
CA SER A 207 -5.98 -18.82 -3.06
C SER A 207 -7.35 -18.54 -3.73
N ARG A 208 -8.27 -19.51 -3.70
CA ARG A 208 -9.62 -19.37 -4.26
C ARG A 208 -10.38 -18.24 -3.53
N GLY A 209 -10.74 -17.18 -4.26
CA GLY A 209 -11.64 -16.12 -3.78
C GLY A 209 -10.99 -14.78 -3.44
N GLY A 210 -9.67 -14.67 -3.25
CA GLY A 210 -8.95 -13.40 -3.07
C GLY A 210 -8.52 -12.77 -4.39
N ARG A 211 -8.46 -11.42 -4.45
CA ARG A 211 -7.88 -10.71 -5.61
C ARG A 211 -6.35 -10.66 -5.55
N GLY A 212 -5.73 -10.83 -4.37
CA GLY A 212 -4.29 -10.81 -4.16
C GLY A 212 -3.75 -12.14 -3.67
N GLY A 213 -2.72 -12.67 -4.35
CA GLY A 213 -1.96 -13.84 -3.92
C GLY A 213 -0.81 -13.47 -2.97
N MET A 214 0.02 -14.45 -2.62
CA MET A 214 1.21 -14.21 -1.78
C MET A 214 2.17 -13.21 -2.43
N GLY A 215 2.31 -13.21 -3.76
CA GLY A 215 3.15 -12.24 -4.49
C GLY A 215 2.73 -10.79 -4.24
N ALA A 216 1.44 -10.48 -4.32
CA ALA A 216 0.93 -9.14 -4.04
C ALA A 216 1.18 -8.69 -2.59
N LYS A 217 1.07 -9.63 -1.62
CA LYS A 217 1.38 -9.34 -0.21
C LYS A 217 2.86 -9.06 0.02
N ILE A 218 3.73 -9.84 -0.62
CA ILE A 218 5.18 -9.63 -0.57
C ILE A 218 5.52 -8.26 -1.18
N GLU A 219 4.97 -7.93 -2.36
CA GLU A 219 5.18 -6.64 -3.01
C GLU A 219 4.72 -5.48 -2.10
N ALA A 220 3.51 -5.56 -1.53
CA ALA A 220 2.99 -4.55 -0.61
C ALA A 220 3.88 -4.41 0.64
N ALA A 221 4.31 -5.53 1.23
CA ALA A 221 5.20 -5.53 2.38
C ALA A 221 6.57 -4.92 2.06
N GLN A 222 7.13 -5.19 0.89
CA GLN A 222 8.39 -4.58 0.43
C GLN A 222 8.24 -3.07 0.19
N VAL A 223 7.12 -2.62 -0.41
CA VAL A 223 6.83 -1.18 -0.60
C VAL A 223 6.79 -0.46 0.74
N ALA A 224 6.08 -1.02 1.73
CA ALA A 224 6.03 -0.45 3.08
C ALA A 224 7.41 -0.47 3.75
N ALA A 225 8.17 -1.57 3.67
CA ALA A 225 9.50 -1.70 4.25
C ALA A 225 10.49 -0.68 3.66
N ARG A 226 10.48 -0.48 2.33
CA ARG A 226 11.27 0.58 1.65
C ARG A 226 10.85 1.98 2.07
N SER A 227 9.61 2.13 2.53
CA SER A 227 9.08 3.39 3.08
C SER A 227 9.41 3.60 4.56
N GLY A 228 10.17 2.69 5.19
CA GLY A 228 10.55 2.80 6.60
C GLY A 228 9.55 2.20 7.58
N VAL A 229 8.61 1.39 7.11
CA VAL A 229 7.57 0.75 7.92
C VAL A 229 7.91 -0.72 8.15
N HIS A 230 8.04 -1.15 9.41
CA HIS A 230 8.16 -2.57 9.73
C HIS A 230 6.87 -3.29 9.34
N THR A 231 6.94 -4.29 8.46
CA THR A 231 5.73 -4.96 7.97
C THR A 231 5.74 -6.43 8.37
N VAL A 232 4.58 -6.94 8.83
CA VAL A 232 4.42 -8.35 9.15
C VAL A 232 3.24 -8.93 8.37
N ILE A 233 3.46 -10.05 7.69
CA ILE A 233 2.40 -10.87 7.11
C ILE A 233 2.11 -11.99 8.12
N ALA A 234 0.86 -12.07 8.63
CA ALA A 234 0.48 -13.04 9.65
C ALA A 234 -0.96 -13.56 9.45
N SER A 235 -1.27 -14.67 10.12
CA SER A 235 -2.61 -15.24 10.13
C SER A 235 -3.58 -14.39 10.94
N GLY A 236 -4.63 -13.91 10.28
CA GLY A 236 -5.76 -13.25 10.95
C GLY A 236 -6.81 -14.23 11.48
N ARG A 237 -6.59 -15.56 11.26
CA ARG A 237 -7.45 -16.62 11.82
C ARG A 237 -7.01 -17.03 13.23
N ALA A 238 -5.73 -16.84 13.56
CA ALA A 238 -5.18 -17.16 14.87
C ALA A 238 -5.64 -16.13 15.92
N LEU A 239 -6.16 -16.63 17.03
CA LEU A 239 -6.56 -15.77 18.15
C LEU A 239 -5.36 -15.03 18.72
N GLY A 240 -5.51 -13.73 18.98
CA GLY A 240 -4.43 -12.91 19.55
C GLY A 240 -3.25 -12.61 18.64
N ALA A 241 -3.33 -12.98 17.33
CA ALA A 241 -2.21 -12.80 16.39
C ALA A 241 -1.71 -11.34 16.33
N LEU A 242 -2.62 -10.37 16.32
CA LEU A 242 -2.24 -8.95 16.29
C LEU A 242 -1.44 -8.54 17.54
N GLY A 243 -1.91 -8.94 18.72
CA GLY A 243 -1.24 -8.69 20.00
C GLY A 243 0.16 -9.33 20.03
N ALA A 244 0.27 -10.61 19.64
CA ALA A 244 1.54 -11.34 19.61
C ALA A 244 2.55 -10.69 18.62
N VAL A 245 2.12 -10.31 17.42
CA VAL A 245 2.96 -9.57 16.47
C VAL A 245 3.48 -8.28 17.08
N LEU A 246 2.62 -7.50 17.71
CA LEU A 246 2.98 -6.21 18.31
C LEU A 246 3.64 -6.32 19.70
N ALA A 247 3.67 -7.49 20.28
CA ALA A 247 4.55 -7.81 21.42
C ALA A 247 5.98 -8.15 20.96
N GLY A 248 6.19 -8.41 19.67
CA GLY A 248 7.47 -8.79 19.11
C GLY A 248 7.73 -10.30 19.09
N ASP A 249 6.68 -11.09 19.26
CA ASP A 249 6.76 -12.56 19.17
C ASP A 249 7.07 -13.02 17.74
N ASP A 250 7.61 -14.23 17.62
CA ASP A 250 7.89 -14.81 16.27
C ASP A 250 6.63 -15.35 15.61
N VAL A 251 5.68 -14.45 15.36
CA VAL A 251 4.44 -14.70 14.61
C VAL A 251 4.55 -14.04 13.24
N GLY A 252 4.16 -14.76 12.19
CA GLY A 252 4.19 -14.26 10.82
C GLY A 252 5.60 -14.08 10.26
N THR A 253 5.70 -13.49 9.09
CA THR A 253 6.96 -13.14 8.43
C THR A 253 7.19 -11.65 8.51
N LEU A 254 8.29 -11.24 9.12
CA LEU A 254 8.69 -9.84 9.26
C LEU A 254 9.47 -9.38 8.01
N PHE A 255 9.08 -8.25 7.48
CA PHE A 255 9.80 -7.43 6.51
C PHE A 255 10.38 -6.23 7.26
N PRO A 256 11.68 -6.19 7.55
CA PRO A 256 12.28 -5.10 8.31
C PRO A 256 12.21 -3.78 7.55
N ALA A 257 11.93 -2.69 8.25
CA ALA A 257 12.02 -1.35 7.69
C ALA A 257 13.45 -1.04 7.21
N HIS A 258 13.57 -0.42 6.04
CA HIS A 258 14.86 0.07 5.56
C HIS A 258 15.32 1.26 6.42
N ARG A 259 16.60 1.28 6.81
CA ARG A 259 17.16 2.32 7.69
C ARG A 259 17.19 3.70 7.03
N ASP A 260 17.42 3.72 5.72
CA ASP A 260 17.54 4.96 4.92
C ASP A 260 16.23 5.28 4.17
N ALA A 261 15.10 5.17 4.88
CA ALA A 261 13.80 5.42 4.29
C ALA A 261 13.71 6.88 3.78
N PRO A 262 13.23 7.10 2.56
CA PRO A 262 13.09 8.44 2.00
C PRO A 262 12.09 9.30 2.80
N SER A 263 12.22 10.63 2.73
CA SER A 263 11.22 11.55 3.30
C SER A 263 9.82 11.28 2.71
N ARG A 264 8.75 11.70 3.41
CA ARG A 264 7.35 11.53 2.96
C ARG A 264 7.14 11.99 1.50
N ARG A 265 7.74 13.14 1.12
CA ARG A 265 7.68 13.63 -0.27
C ARG A 265 8.33 12.68 -1.26
N ARG A 266 9.50 12.16 -0.94
CA ARG A 266 10.21 11.19 -1.80
C ARG A 266 9.48 9.85 -1.89
N ARG A 267 8.88 9.39 -0.79
CA ARG A 267 8.03 8.17 -0.79
C ARG A 267 6.80 8.34 -1.69
N TRP A 268 6.16 9.52 -1.62
CA TRP A 268 5.05 9.84 -2.50
C TRP A 268 5.46 9.81 -3.98
N ILE A 269 6.60 10.35 -4.34
CA ILE A 269 7.13 10.31 -5.71
C ILE A 269 7.44 8.87 -6.14
N ALA A 270 8.08 8.09 -5.27
CA ALA A 270 8.53 6.74 -5.60
C ALA A 270 7.38 5.71 -5.70
N PHE A 271 6.44 5.77 -4.77
CA PHE A 271 5.47 4.69 -4.54
C PHE A 271 4.01 5.14 -4.53
N GLY A 272 3.76 6.41 -4.22
CA GLY A 272 2.41 6.94 -3.95
C GLY A 272 1.61 7.28 -5.21
N THR A 273 2.22 7.28 -6.40
CA THR A 273 1.52 7.70 -7.62
C THR A 273 1.91 6.87 -8.84
N ALA A 274 0.94 6.62 -9.72
CA ALA A 274 1.23 6.08 -11.03
C ALA A 274 1.94 7.14 -11.88
N SER A 275 2.93 6.72 -12.66
CA SER A 275 3.57 7.62 -13.61
C SER A 275 2.63 7.94 -14.77
N GLN A 276 2.51 9.22 -15.11
CA GLN A 276 1.68 9.69 -16.22
C GLN A 276 2.43 9.75 -17.56
N GLY A 277 3.71 9.35 -17.55
CA GLY A 277 4.58 9.31 -18.71
C GLY A 277 6.00 8.91 -18.36
N ALA A 278 6.89 9.00 -19.34
CA ALA A 278 8.30 8.69 -19.15
C ALA A 278 9.20 9.70 -19.90
N LEU A 279 10.34 10.01 -19.28
CA LEU A 279 11.45 10.73 -19.90
C LEU A 279 12.57 9.73 -20.14
N HIS A 280 12.86 9.44 -21.41
CA HIS A 280 14.02 8.64 -21.79
C HIS A 280 15.23 9.55 -21.85
N ILE A 281 16.30 9.17 -21.17
CA ILE A 281 17.48 10.01 -21.00
C ILE A 281 18.72 9.42 -21.65
N ASN A 282 19.65 10.30 -22.06
CA ASN A 282 20.93 9.89 -22.57
C ASN A 282 21.91 9.52 -21.44
N ARG A 283 23.04 8.90 -21.80
CA ARG A 283 24.07 8.47 -20.85
C ARG A 283 24.62 9.62 -20.00
N GLY A 284 24.85 10.81 -20.60
CA GLY A 284 25.33 11.96 -19.85
C GLY A 284 24.39 12.44 -18.75
N ALA A 285 23.08 12.42 -19.03
CA ALA A 285 22.06 12.73 -18.03
C ALA A 285 21.98 11.64 -16.95
N ARG A 286 22.07 10.36 -17.34
CA ARG A 286 22.13 9.24 -16.39
C ARG A 286 23.30 9.40 -15.40
N ASP A 287 24.52 9.68 -15.88
CA ASP A 287 25.70 9.86 -15.04
C ASP A 287 25.59 11.11 -14.16
N ALA A 288 24.95 12.18 -14.67
CA ALA A 288 24.68 13.38 -13.87
C ALA A 288 23.67 13.12 -12.73
N LEU A 289 22.62 12.34 -13.00
CA LEU A 289 21.59 12.01 -12.01
C LEU A 289 22.14 11.06 -10.94
N VAL A 290 22.79 9.97 -11.35
CA VAL A 290 23.24 8.89 -10.45
C VAL A 290 24.49 9.30 -9.67
N ASP A 291 25.51 9.80 -10.34
CA ASP A 291 26.82 10.04 -9.74
C ASP A 291 26.95 11.42 -9.10
N ARG A 292 26.24 12.44 -9.65
CA ARG A 292 26.36 13.83 -9.18
C ARG A 292 25.10 14.35 -8.48
N GLN A 293 24.04 13.53 -8.39
CA GLN A 293 22.76 13.92 -7.81
C GLN A 293 22.21 15.24 -8.40
N ALA A 294 22.39 15.42 -9.71
CA ALA A 294 22.00 16.64 -10.42
C ALA A 294 20.50 16.63 -10.75
N SER A 295 19.98 17.79 -11.18
CA SER A 295 18.65 17.91 -11.77
C SER A 295 18.66 17.48 -13.22
N LEU A 296 17.54 16.96 -13.75
CA LEU A 296 17.39 16.61 -15.16
C LEU A 296 17.07 17.86 -15.99
N LEU A 297 17.89 18.14 -16.98
CA LEU A 297 17.72 19.24 -17.94
C LEU A 297 17.24 18.72 -19.29
N ALA A 298 16.64 19.60 -20.10
CA ALA A 298 16.12 19.27 -21.43
C ALA A 298 17.15 18.59 -22.38
N PRO A 299 18.43 19.02 -22.47
CA PRO A 299 19.41 18.34 -23.32
C PRO A 299 19.72 16.90 -22.92
N GLY A 300 19.35 16.50 -21.72
CA GLY A 300 19.49 15.11 -21.25
C GLY A 300 18.39 14.17 -21.70
N VAL A 301 17.28 14.70 -22.23
CA VAL A 301 16.10 13.91 -22.63
C VAL A 301 16.15 13.63 -24.13
N VAL A 302 16.02 12.35 -24.49
CA VAL A 302 16.05 11.90 -25.90
C VAL A 302 14.67 11.55 -26.44
N LYS A 303 13.72 11.18 -25.55
CA LYS A 303 12.35 10.83 -25.92
C LYS A 303 11.40 11.08 -24.75
N VAL A 304 10.17 11.44 -25.05
CA VAL A 304 9.12 11.67 -24.04
C VAL A 304 7.89 10.82 -24.39
N ASP A 305 7.43 9.99 -23.46
CA ASP A 305 6.21 9.20 -23.60
C ASP A 305 5.10 9.74 -22.70
N GLY A 306 3.85 9.64 -23.18
CA GLY A 306 2.67 10.02 -22.42
C GLY A 306 2.23 11.49 -22.61
N HIS A 307 1.01 11.77 -22.16
CA HIS A 307 0.43 13.11 -22.06
C HIS A 307 0.24 13.42 -20.58
N PHE A 308 0.77 14.55 -20.12
CA PHE A 308 0.75 14.88 -18.70
C PHE A 308 0.69 16.40 -18.46
N PRO A 309 0.01 16.82 -17.39
CA PRO A 309 0.01 18.22 -16.94
C PRO A 309 1.28 18.54 -16.14
N SER A 310 1.48 19.83 -15.86
CA SER A 310 2.46 20.27 -14.87
C SER A 310 2.19 19.64 -13.50
N GLY A 311 3.23 19.21 -12.80
CA GLY A 311 3.14 18.55 -11.50
C GLY A 311 2.99 17.02 -11.57
N ALA A 312 2.97 16.45 -12.77
CA ALA A 312 2.89 15.00 -12.97
C ALA A 312 4.17 14.28 -12.52
N VAL A 313 4.01 13.06 -12.00
CA VAL A 313 5.14 12.16 -11.77
C VAL A 313 5.45 11.37 -13.03
N LEU A 314 6.71 11.42 -13.46
CA LEU A 314 7.21 10.74 -14.66
C LEU A 314 8.27 9.72 -14.28
N ARG A 315 8.33 8.63 -15.03
CA ARG A 315 9.45 7.68 -14.98
C ARG A 315 10.68 8.28 -15.69
N ILE A 316 11.83 7.94 -15.17
CA ILE A 316 13.12 8.25 -15.81
C ILE A 316 13.65 6.93 -16.33
N VAL A 317 13.85 6.82 -17.63
CA VAL A 317 14.22 5.58 -18.31
C VAL A 317 15.54 5.77 -19.05
N HIS A 318 16.45 4.81 -18.92
CA HIS A 318 17.69 4.72 -19.68
C HIS A 318 17.89 3.28 -20.12
N ASP A 319 18.13 3.06 -21.41
CA ASP A 319 18.30 1.71 -22.00
C ASP A 319 17.20 0.72 -21.57
N ASP A 320 15.93 1.16 -21.68
CA ASP A 320 14.71 0.42 -21.30
C ASP A 320 14.60 0.10 -19.80
N CYS A 321 15.56 0.51 -18.97
CA CYS A 321 15.51 0.35 -17.53
C CYS A 321 14.94 1.61 -16.84
N GLU A 322 13.98 1.45 -15.91
CA GLU A 322 13.51 2.54 -15.06
C GLU A 322 14.55 2.85 -13.99
N LEU A 323 15.21 4.01 -14.10
CA LEU A 323 16.19 4.49 -13.12
C LEU A 323 15.55 5.12 -11.88
N GLY A 324 14.32 5.60 -12.01
CA GLY A 324 13.63 6.29 -10.93
C GLY A 324 12.44 7.11 -11.43
N ARG A 325 11.93 7.96 -10.54
CA ARG A 325 10.76 8.81 -10.80
C ARG A 325 10.99 10.24 -10.32
N GLY A 326 10.30 11.20 -10.96
CA GLY A 326 10.40 12.60 -10.55
C GLY A 326 9.15 13.40 -10.89
N VAL A 327 8.92 14.50 -10.16
CA VAL A 327 7.84 15.45 -10.44
C VAL A 327 8.28 16.43 -11.50
N CYS A 328 7.61 16.42 -12.65
CA CYS A 328 7.83 17.38 -13.73
C CYS A 328 6.99 18.64 -13.48
N LYS A 329 7.65 19.79 -13.31
CA LYS A 329 6.96 21.08 -13.11
C LYS A 329 6.44 21.71 -14.40
N HIS A 330 6.58 20.98 -15.52
CA HIS A 330 6.20 21.40 -16.85
C HIS A 330 5.15 20.44 -17.39
N SER A 331 4.21 20.95 -18.19
CA SER A 331 3.32 20.13 -19.00
C SER A 331 4.08 19.45 -20.13
N ARG A 332 3.49 18.47 -20.78
CA ARG A 332 4.08 17.80 -21.94
C ARG A 332 4.48 18.79 -23.03
N THR A 333 3.66 19.76 -23.35
CA THR A 333 3.93 20.78 -24.38
C THR A 333 5.15 21.62 -24.02
N GLU A 334 5.23 22.10 -22.76
CA GLU A 334 6.39 22.87 -22.29
C GLU A 334 7.68 22.05 -22.28
N VAL A 335 7.60 20.74 -22.02
CA VAL A 335 8.76 19.84 -22.10
C VAL A 335 9.24 19.71 -23.54
N ASP A 336 8.32 19.51 -24.50
CA ASP A 336 8.68 19.42 -25.93
C ASP A 336 9.30 20.72 -26.43
N GLU A 337 8.77 21.88 -26.04
CA GLU A 337 9.34 23.21 -26.36
C GLU A 337 10.74 23.40 -25.76
N ALA A 338 10.94 22.97 -24.50
CA ALA A 338 12.25 23.07 -23.84
C ALA A 338 13.30 22.17 -24.49
N ILE A 339 12.92 21.00 -24.98
CA ILE A 339 13.79 20.09 -25.72
C ILE A 339 14.14 20.70 -27.08
N ALA A 340 13.14 21.19 -27.84
CA ALA A 340 13.34 21.79 -29.16
C ALA A 340 14.23 23.03 -29.13
N SER A 341 14.19 23.82 -28.05
CA SER A 341 15.00 25.02 -27.84
C SER A 341 16.32 24.77 -27.13
N GLU A 342 16.69 23.53 -26.85
CA GLU A 342 17.88 23.12 -26.08
C GLU A 342 18.07 23.91 -24.77
N GLN A 343 17.00 24.17 -24.06
CA GLN A 343 16.97 25.04 -22.89
C GLN A 343 17.84 24.48 -21.76
N ARG A 344 18.96 25.16 -21.42
CA ARG A 344 19.91 24.67 -20.40
C ARG A 344 19.71 25.22 -18.99
N GLY A 345 18.92 26.27 -18.83
CA GLY A 345 18.83 27.01 -17.58
C GLY A 345 17.72 26.53 -16.59
N ARG A 346 16.77 25.76 -17.03
CA ARG A 346 15.61 25.38 -16.22
C ARG A 346 15.47 23.86 -16.15
N PRO A 347 15.51 23.24 -14.95
CA PRO A 347 15.40 21.79 -14.83
C PRO A 347 13.96 21.32 -15.13
N LEU A 348 13.83 20.26 -15.92
CA LEU A 348 12.57 19.54 -16.13
C LEU A 348 12.17 18.79 -14.86
N LEU A 349 13.15 18.12 -14.22
CA LEU A 349 12.99 17.50 -12.91
C LEU A 349 14.07 18.04 -11.96
N HIS A 350 13.64 18.65 -10.86
CA HIS A 350 14.59 19.12 -9.85
C HIS A 350 15.07 17.95 -8.99
N ARG A 351 16.34 17.95 -8.57
CA ARG A 351 16.93 16.89 -7.73
C ARG A 351 16.16 16.59 -6.45
N ASP A 352 15.54 17.61 -5.84
CA ASP A 352 14.74 17.44 -4.62
C ASP A 352 13.39 16.80 -4.89
N ASP A 353 12.94 16.82 -6.14
CA ASP A 353 11.71 16.26 -6.64
C ASP A 353 11.92 14.94 -7.44
N LEU A 354 13.07 14.30 -7.23
CA LEU A 354 13.51 13.13 -7.95
C LEU A 354 13.92 12.02 -6.98
N VAL A 355 13.53 10.80 -7.26
CA VAL A 355 13.89 9.60 -6.51
C VAL A 355 14.43 8.57 -7.49
N LEU A 356 15.68 8.19 -7.32
CA LEU A 356 16.30 7.10 -8.06
C LEU A 356 16.14 5.78 -7.29
N HIS A 357 16.06 4.68 -8.01
CA HIS A 357 16.11 3.34 -7.41
C HIS A 357 17.49 3.11 -6.77
N ALA A 358 17.53 2.41 -5.65
CA ALA A 358 18.74 2.28 -4.83
C ALA A 358 19.89 1.52 -5.51
N ASP A 359 19.62 0.80 -6.61
CA ASP A 359 20.64 0.15 -7.43
C ASP A 359 20.17 0.06 -8.90
N PRO A 360 20.35 1.15 -9.69
CA PRO A 360 19.92 1.16 -11.09
C PRO A 360 20.79 0.29 -12.00
N LEU A 361 21.74 -0.48 -11.47
CA LEU A 361 22.69 -1.31 -12.22
C LEU A 361 22.60 -2.80 -11.87
N ARG A 362 21.78 -3.21 -10.92
CA ARG A 362 21.46 -4.63 -10.74
C ARG A 362 20.39 -5.01 -11.75
N GLU A 363 20.82 -5.70 -12.80
CA GLU A 363 19.92 -6.48 -13.64
C GLU A 363 19.05 -7.38 -12.73
N PRO A 364 17.74 -7.52 -13.02
CA PRO A 364 16.94 -8.53 -12.37
C PRO A 364 17.50 -9.90 -12.79
N THR A 365 18.20 -10.58 -11.89
CA THR A 365 18.56 -12.00 -12.03
C THR A 365 17.36 -12.86 -11.82
#